data_46b67a06a24bd755258ade833c596c12
#
_entry.id   46b67a06a24bd755258ade833c596c12
#
_cell.length_a   1.000
_cell.length_b   1.000
_cell.length_c   1.000
_cell.angle_alpha   90.00
_cell.angle_beta   90.00
_cell.angle_gamma   90.00
#
_symmetry.space_group_name_H-M   'P 1'
#
loop_
_entity.id
_entity.type
_entity.pdbx_description
1 polymer ?
#
loop_
_entity_poly.entity_id
_entity_poly.type
_entity_poly.pdbx_seq_one_letter_code
_entity_poly.pdbx_strand_id
1 'polypeptide(L)'
;MIINPENVPNRTTTIYPQEFKSLVLGRVKKAVGNAAGLKNFGVNLVTLAPGSCSALRHWHTRQDEFIYVLEGEVTLVTNEGAQILQPGMMAGFPAGEDNGHHLVNRSQAAVVYLEIGDRTADDEAHYPDNDLMARASADGWILTHKDGTLYES
;
A
#
# COMPACT_ATOMS: atom_id res chain seq x y z
N MET A 1 -15.48 13.38 -14.04
CA MET A 1 -14.22 13.95 -14.56
C MET A 1 -13.37 12.83 -15.15
N ILE A 2 -12.82 13.06 -16.32
CA ILE A 2 -11.93 12.08 -16.98
C ILE A 2 -10.50 12.33 -16.51
N ILE A 3 -9.79 11.27 -16.12
CA ILE A 3 -8.39 11.33 -15.70
C ILE A 3 -7.53 10.58 -16.72
N ASN A 4 -6.52 11.28 -17.26
CA ASN A 4 -5.43 10.64 -17.98
C ASN A 4 -4.26 10.45 -16.99
N PRO A 5 -3.87 9.21 -16.67
CA PRO A 5 -2.79 8.96 -15.70
C PRO A 5 -1.46 9.60 -16.07
N GLU A 6 -1.20 9.84 -17.36
CA GLU A 6 0.03 10.51 -17.80
C GLU A 6 0.14 11.94 -17.26
N ASN A 7 -0.99 12.57 -16.95
CA ASN A 7 -1.04 13.92 -16.40
C ASN A 7 -1.03 13.96 -14.87
N VAL A 8 -0.97 12.81 -14.20
CA VAL A 8 -0.92 12.72 -12.74
C VAL A 8 0.53 12.52 -12.30
N PRO A 9 1.05 13.36 -11.39
CA PRO A 9 2.43 13.26 -10.95
C PRO A 9 2.79 11.91 -10.32
N ASN A 10 4.01 11.45 -10.58
CA ASN A 10 4.58 10.29 -9.90
C ASN A 10 4.93 10.63 -8.45
N ARG A 11 4.61 9.71 -7.54
CA ARG A 11 5.00 9.78 -6.14
C ARG A 11 5.86 8.57 -5.82
N THR A 12 7.10 8.82 -5.41
CA THR A 12 8.07 7.77 -5.06
C THR A 12 8.48 7.82 -3.60
N THR A 13 7.97 8.79 -2.84
CA THR A 13 8.29 8.99 -1.43
C THR A 13 7.58 7.98 -0.54
N THR A 14 8.15 7.74 0.63
CA THR A 14 7.55 6.94 1.68
C THR A 14 7.76 7.61 3.03
N ILE A 15 6.80 7.43 3.94
CA ILE A 15 6.89 7.89 5.33
C ILE A 15 7.59 6.87 6.23
N TYR A 16 7.96 5.70 5.71
CA TYR A 16 8.63 4.69 6.51
C TYR A 16 9.94 5.21 7.11
N PRO A 17 10.31 4.74 8.32
CA PRO A 17 11.64 4.94 8.87
C PRO A 17 12.72 4.48 7.90
N GLN A 18 13.92 5.06 8.00
CA GLN A 18 15.02 4.84 7.08
C GLN A 18 15.34 3.36 6.87
N GLU A 19 15.26 2.57 7.94
CA GLU A 19 15.57 1.13 7.91
C GLU A 19 14.64 0.30 7.03
N PHE A 20 13.42 0.82 6.74
CA PHE A 20 12.42 0.10 5.92
C PHE A 20 12.26 0.68 4.51
N LYS A 21 12.90 1.80 4.20
CA LYS A 21 12.69 2.50 2.91
C LYS A 21 13.10 1.68 1.70
N SER A 22 14.11 0.83 1.84
CA SER A 22 14.63 0.04 0.72
C SER A 22 13.59 -0.94 0.16
N LEU A 23 12.66 -1.40 0.98
CA LEU A 23 11.63 -2.36 0.56
C LEU A 23 10.74 -1.81 -0.54
N VAL A 24 10.47 -0.52 -0.50
CA VAL A 24 9.55 0.16 -1.44
C VAL A 24 10.29 0.98 -2.51
N LEU A 25 11.58 0.80 -2.64
CA LEU A 25 12.32 1.35 -3.78
C LEU A 25 11.80 0.72 -5.07
N GLY A 26 11.58 1.55 -6.10
CA GLY A 26 10.98 1.10 -7.35
C GLY A 26 9.46 1.05 -7.34
N ARG A 27 8.81 1.48 -6.28
CA ARG A 27 7.38 1.71 -6.23
C ARG A 27 7.06 3.13 -6.68
N VAL A 28 6.17 3.26 -7.66
CA VAL A 28 5.68 4.55 -8.13
C VAL A 28 4.17 4.58 -7.98
N LYS A 29 3.63 5.59 -7.32
CA LYS A 29 2.19 5.79 -7.16
C LYS A 29 1.73 7.05 -7.87
N LYS A 30 0.57 6.99 -8.49
CA LYS A 30 -0.16 8.15 -9.03
C LYS A 30 -1.49 8.25 -8.30
N ALA A 31 -1.71 9.36 -7.60
CA ALA A 31 -2.94 9.58 -6.82
C ALA A 31 -4.10 9.99 -7.73
N VAL A 32 -4.58 9.06 -8.55
CA VAL A 32 -5.61 9.33 -9.57
C VAL A 32 -6.96 9.68 -8.95
N GLY A 33 -7.30 9.11 -7.79
CA GLY A 33 -8.52 9.47 -7.07
C GLY A 33 -8.48 10.91 -6.57
N ASN A 34 -7.34 11.36 -6.05
CA ASN A 34 -7.16 12.75 -5.63
C ASN A 34 -7.25 13.70 -6.82
N ALA A 35 -6.69 13.32 -7.97
CA ALA A 35 -6.79 14.10 -9.21
C ALA A 35 -8.23 14.26 -9.67
N ALA A 36 -9.11 13.29 -9.38
CA ALA A 36 -10.54 13.35 -9.66
C ALA A 36 -11.34 14.08 -8.58
N GLY A 37 -10.70 14.55 -7.50
CA GLY A 37 -11.36 15.25 -6.39
C GLY A 37 -12.07 14.34 -5.40
N LEU A 38 -11.79 13.04 -5.41
CA LEU A 38 -12.39 12.09 -4.47
C LEU A 38 -11.82 12.31 -3.06
N LYS A 39 -12.68 12.21 -2.05
CA LYS A 39 -12.31 12.46 -0.65
C LYS A 39 -12.61 11.30 0.29
N ASN A 40 -13.63 10.49 0.02
CA ASN A 40 -14.07 9.44 0.93
C ASN A 40 -13.18 8.20 0.86
N PHE A 41 -12.50 7.99 -0.26
CA PHE A 41 -11.55 6.90 -0.44
C PHE A 41 -10.42 7.34 -1.37
N GLY A 42 -9.29 6.66 -1.25
CA GLY A 42 -8.13 6.87 -2.11
C GLY A 42 -8.13 5.88 -3.26
N VAL A 43 -7.67 6.32 -4.43
CA VAL A 43 -7.40 5.45 -5.58
C VAL A 43 -6.02 5.81 -6.10
N ASN A 44 -5.11 4.84 -6.10
CA ASN A 44 -3.78 5.00 -6.66
C ASN A 44 -3.55 4.02 -7.80
N LEU A 45 -2.94 4.51 -8.87
CA LEU A 45 -2.35 3.65 -9.88
C LEU A 45 -0.90 3.40 -9.46
N VAL A 46 -0.56 2.14 -9.21
CA VAL A 46 0.74 1.76 -8.65
C VAL A 46 1.53 0.93 -9.65
N THR A 47 2.80 1.26 -9.80
CA THR A 47 3.76 0.47 -10.57
C THR A 47 4.86 -0.01 -9.63
N LEU A 48 5.13 -1.32 -9.66
CA LEU A 48 6.25 -1.93 -8.94
C LEU A 48 7.29 -2.42 -9.93
N ALA A 49 8.52 -1.92 -9.80
CA ALA A 49 9.67 -2.48 -10.50
C ALA A 49 9.99 -3.89 -9.97
N PRO A 50 10.70 -4.73 -10.74
CA PRO A 50 11.15 -6.03 -10.25
C PRO A 50 11.87 -5.91 -8.92
N GLY A 51 11.50 -6.77 -7.96
CA GLY A 51 12.06 -6.79 -6.59
C GLY A 51 11.43 -5.81 -5.61
N SER A 52 10.56 -4.91 -6.05
CA SER A 52 9.91 -3.93 -5.17
C SER A 52 8.67 -4.50 -4.49
N CYS A 53 8.37 -3.96 -3.30
CA CYS A 53 7.16 -4.28 -2.54
C CYS A 53 6.19 -3.09 -2.52
N SER A 54 4.92 -3.38 -2.36
CA SER A 54 3.89 -2.36 -2.19
C SER A 54 4.02 -1.62 -0.86
N ALA A 55 4.36 -2.35 0.16
CA ALA A 55 4.49 -1.90 1.55
C ALA A 55 5.13 -3.02 2.37
N LEU A 56 5.43 -2.77 3.63
CA LEU A 56 5.61 -3.82 4.61
C LEU A 56 4.28 -4.56 4.81
N ARG A 57 4.34 -5.86 5.14
CA ARG A 57 3.13 -6.65 5.38
C ARG A 57 2.38 -6.07 6.58
N HIS A 58 1.10 -5.74 6.40
CA HIS A 58 0.29 -5.04 7.39
C HIS A 58 -1.20 -5.32 7.22
N TRP A 59 -1.97 -4.98 8.26
CA TRP A 59 -3.43 -4.96 8.22
C TRP A 59 -3.95 -3.71 8.94
N HIS A 60 -5.16 -3.28 8.60
CA HIS A 60 -5.79 -2.08 9.13
C HIS A 60 -6.94 -2.41 10.06
N THR A 61 -7.11 -1.61 11.11
CA THR A 61 -8.19 -1.81 12.08
C THR A 61 -9.55 -1.33 11.56
N ARG A 62 -9.58 -0.26 10.74
CA ARG A 62 -10.82 0.40 10.32
C ARG A 62 -10.94 0.65 8.82
N GLN A 63 -9.85 0.67 8.08
CA GLN A 63 -9.90 0.94 6.65
C GLN A 63 -9.89 -0.35 5.85
N ASP A 64 -10.84 -0.46 4.92
CA ASP A 64 -10.84 -1.51 3.91
C ASP A 64 -9.85 -1.17 2.79
N GLU A 65 -9.24 -2.20 2.22
CA GLU A 65 -8.37 -2.05 1.05
C GLU A 65 -8.76 -3.04 -0.03
N PHE A 66 -8.51 -2.65 -1.28
CA PHE A 66 -8.81 -3.46 -2.46
C PHE A 66 -7.77 -3.20 -3.53
N ILE A 67 -7.40 -4.24 -4.30
CA ILE A 67 -6.51 -4.10 -5.46
C ILE A 67 -7.09 -4.79 -6.69
N TYR A 68 -6.75 -4.26 -7.86
CA TYR A 68 -7.06 -4.84 -9.17
C TYR A 68 -5.79 -4.83 -10.01
N VAL A 69 -5.32 -6.03 -10.42
CA VAL A 69 -4.10 -6.16 -11.22
C VAL A 69 -4.39 -5.85 -12.68
N LEU A 70 -3.65 -4.91 -13.26
CA LEU A 70 -3.81 -4.45 -14.63
C LEU A 70 -2.77 -5.06 -15.58
N GLU A 71 -1.52 -5.09 -15.15
CA GLU A 71 -0.39 -5.57 -15.96
C GLU A 71 0.61 -6.32 -15.11
N GLY A 72 1.24 -7.33 -15.70
CA GLY A 72 2.30 -8.10 -15.06
C GLY A 72 1.79 -9.10 -14.05
N GLU A 73 2.71 -9.75 -13.38
CA GLU A 73 2.45 -10.80 -12.40
C GLU A 73 2.97 -10.35 -11.05
N VAL A 74 2.11 -10.31 -10.05
CA VAL A 74 2.48 -9.89 -8.70
C VAL A 74 2.21 -10.99 -7.69
N THR A 75 3.06 -11.10 -6.67
CA THR A 75 2.87 -12.06 -5.58
C THR A 75 2.18 -11.36 -4.41
N LEU A 76 1.03 -11.90 -3.99
CA LEU A 76 0.35 -11.51 -2.76
C LEU A 76 0.85 -12.40 -1.63
N VAL A 77 1.35 -11.78 -0.56
CA VAL A 77 1.80 -12.48 0.66
C VAL A 77 0.83 -12.16 1.79
N THR A 78 0.29 -13.22 2.41
CA THR A 78 -0.63 -13.14 3.55
C THR A 78 -0.19 -14.12 4.64
N ASN A 79 -0.98 -14.26 5.70
CA ASN A 79 -0.71 -15.29 6.74
C ASN A 79 -0.76 -16.72 6.18
N GLU A 80 -1.51 -16.96 5.10
CA GLU A 80 -1.60 -18.28 4.46
C GLU A 80 -0.46 -18.57 3.48
N GLY A 81 0.45 -17.64 3.27
CA GLY A 81 1.59 -17.78 2.36
C GLY A 81 1.51 -16.88 1.14
N ALA A 82 2.14 -17.29 0.05
CA ALA A 82 2.28 -16.50 -1.17
C ALA A 82 1.40 -17.05 -2.29
N GLN A 83 0.70 -16.17 -2.98
CA GLN A 83 -0.12 -16.49 -4.15
C GLN A 83 0.20 -15.53 -5.30
N ILE A 84 0.24 -16.04 -6.52
CA ILE A 84 0.48 -15.23 -7.71
C ILE A 84 -0.84 -14.69 -8.24
N LEU A 85 -0.87 -13.38 -8.47
CA LEU A 85 -1.99 -12.69 -9.11
C LEU A 85 -1.58 -12.24 -10.51
N GLN A 86 -2.44 -12.51 -11.48
CA GLN A 86 -2.27 -12.14 -12.87
C GLN A 86 -3.23 -11.02 -13.27
N PRO A 87 -3.03 -10.37 -14.43
CA PRO A 87 -3.93 -9.32 -14.89
C PRO A 87 -5.40 -9.75 -14.89
N GLY A 88 -6.28 -8.90 -14.35
CA GLY A 88 -7.70 -9.17 -14.16
C GLY A 88 -8.05 -9.78 -12.82
N MET A 89 -7.06 -10.26 -12.05
CA MET A 89 -7.30 -10.76 -10.69
C MET A 89 -7.35 -9.61 -9.70
N MET A 90 -8.10 -9.82 -8.62
CA MET A 90 -8.38 -8.84 -7.58
C MET A 90 -8.18 -9.45 -6.21
N ALA A 91 -7.96 -8.59 -5.20
CA ALA A 91 -7.93 -9.00 -3.81
C ALA A 91 -8.51 -7.89 -2.93
N GLY A 92 -9.23 -8.28 -1.89
CA GLY A 92 -9.79 -7.37 -0.90
C GLY A 92 -9.27 -7.69 0.50
N PHE A 93 -9.08 -6.67 1.30
CA PHE A 93 -8.53 -6.78 2.66
C PHE A 93 -9.47 -6.06 3.62
N PRO A 94 -10.44 -6.78 4.22
CA PRO A 94 -11.39 -6.18 5.13
C PRO A 94 -10.74 -5.61 6.38
N ALA A 95 -11.24 -4.48 6.82
CA ALA A 95 -10.80 -3.87 8.08
C ALA A 95 -11.01 -4.81 9.26
N GLY A 96 -10.07 -4.79 10.20
CA GLY A 96 -10.16 -5.57 11.44
C GLY A 96 -9.76 -7.03 11.31
N GLU A 97 -9.43 -7.53 10.13
CA GLU A 97 -8.87 -8.87 9.97
C GLU A 97 -7.36 -8.84 10.26
N ASP A 98 -6.95 -9.61 11.25
CA ASP A 98 -5.54 -9.79 11.63
C ASP A 98 -4.85 -10.76 10.64
N ASN A 99 -4.82 -10.35 9.38
CA ASN A 99 -4.16 -11.07 8.30
C ASN A 99 -3.36 -10.06 7.48
N GLY A 100 -2.13 -9.85 7.87
CA GLY A 100 -1.24 -8.90 7.20
C GLY A 100 -1.00 -9.27 5.75
N HIS A 101 -0.99 -8.27 4.87
CA HIS A 101 -0.81 -8.45 3.44
C HIS A 101 0.21 -7.45 2.87
N HIS A 102 0.88 -7.83 1.81
CA HIS A 102 1.56 -6.93 0.89
C HIS A 102 1.72 -7.60 -0.47
N LEU A 103 2.06 -6.78 -1.47
CA LEU A 103 2.37 -7.24 -2.81
C LEU A 103 3.88 -7.15 -3.05
N VAL A 104 4.43 -8.17 -3.69
CA VAL A 104 5.86 -8.24 -4.05
C VAL A 104 5.98 -8.55 -5.53
N ASN A 105 6.74 -7.74 -6.25
CA ASN A 105 7.06 -8.07 -7.64
C ASN A 105 8.28 -9.00 -7.69
N ARG A 106 8.03 -10.29 -7.77
CA ARG A 106 9.07 -11.33 -7.90
C ARG A 106 9.34 -11.70 -9.36
N SER A 107 8.70 -11.00 -10.30
CA SER A 107 8.88 -11.20 -11.74
C SER A 107 10.02 -10.35 -12.29
N GLN A 108 10.27 -10.48 -13.58
CA GLN A 108 11.31 -9.73 -14.28
C GLN A 108 10.77 -8.51 -15.05
N ALA A 109 9.48 -8.25 -14.96
CA ALA A 109 8.82 -7.13 -15.62
C ALA A 109 8.06 -6.28 -14.60
N ALA A 110 7.77 -5.03 -14.96
CA ALA A 110 6.98 -4.15 -14.11
C ALA A 110 5.56 -4.68 -13.90
N VAL A 111 5.01 -4.44 -12.72
CA VAL A 111 3.62 -4.75 -12.37
C VAL A 111 2.86 -3.45 -12.21
N VAL A 112 1.63 -3.41 -12.73
CA VAL A 112 0.73 -2.27 -12.57
C VAL A 112 -0.59 -2.74 -11.97
N TYR A 113 -1.05 -2.06 -10.94
CA TYR A 113 -2.34 -2.36 -10.30
C TYR A 113 -3.01 -1.09 -9.77
N LEU A 114 -4.33 -1.16 -9.62
CA LEU A 114 -5.07 -0.16 -8.86
C LEU A 114 -5.13 -0.55 -7.40
N GLU A 115 -4.92 0.42 -6.53
CA GLU A 115 -5.02 0.32 -5.09
C GLU A 115 -6.13 1.25 -4.62
N ILE A 116 -7.11 0.70 -3.92
CA ILE A 116 -8.28 1.45 -3.44
C ILE A 116 -8.38 1.24 -1.94
N GLY A 117 -8.49 2.32 -1.18
CA GLY A 117 -8.66 2.25 0.26
C GLY A 117 -9.55 3.35 0.78
N ASP A 118 -10.41 3.05 1.73
CA ASP A 118 -11.24 4.08 2.34
C ASP A 118 -10.41 5.00 3.25
N ARG A 119 -11.01 6.08 3.73
CA ARG A 119 -10.38 7.09 4.58
C ARG A 119 -11.10 7.23 5.92
N THR A 120 -11.64 6.15 6.44
CA THR A 120 -12.23 6.11 7.78
C THR A 120 -11.22 6.62 8.82
N ALA A 121 -11.68 7.50 9.69
CA ALA A 121 -10.85 8.09 10.74
C ALA A 121 -10.43 7.07 11.81
N ASP A 122 -9.41 7.43 12.58
CA ASP A 122 -8.91 6.66 13.73
C ASP A 122 -8.39 5.26 13.37
N ASP A 123 -7.93 5.08 12.13
CA ASP A 123 -7.36 3.83 11.67
C ASP A 123 -5.97 3.58 12.25
N GLU A 124 -5.64 2.32 12.42
CA GLU A 124 -4.31 1.85 12.79
C GLU A 124 -3.86 0.80 11.80
N ALA A 125 -2.58 0.82 11.44
CA ALA A 125 -1.95 -0.24 10.68
C ALA A 125 -0.97 -1.02 11.56
N HIS A 126 -1.13 -2.32 11.59
CA HIS A 126 -0.31 -3.25 12.37
C HIS A 126 0.61 -4.03 11.44
N TYR A 127 1.88 -4.13 11.81
CA TYR A 127 2.94 -4.75 11.02
C TYR A 127 3.46 -6.01 11.75
N PRO A 128 2.94 -7.21 11.44
CA PRO A 128 3.27 -8.42 12.22
C PRO A 128 4.75 -8.80 12.19
N ASP A 129 5.46 -8.48 11.11
CA ASP A 129 6.84 -8.91 10.90
C ASP A 129 7.88 -7.86 11.32
N ASN A 130 7.47 -6.67 11.70
CA ASN A 130 8.37 -5.55 11.95
C ASN A 130 8.02 -4.84 13.26
N ASP A 131 9.00 -4.19 13.86
CA ASP A 131 8.79 -3.33 15.02
C ASP A 131 8.26 -1.96 14.56
N LEU A 132 7.03 -1.96 14.08
CA LEU A 132 6.39 -0.81 13.50
C LEU A 132 4.89 -0.84 13.76
N MET A 133 4.33 0.31 14.04
CA MET A 133 2.90 0.58 14.11
C MET A 133 2.62 1.94 13.50
N ALA A 134 1.54 2.08 12.77
CA ALA A 134 1.09 3.36 12.23
C ALA A 134 -0.30 3.69 12.75
N ARG A 135 -0.52 4.96 13.09
CA ARG A 135 -1.81 5.46 13.52
C ARG A 135 -2.18 6.70 12.73
N ALA A 136 -3.40 6.72 12.21
CA ALA A 136 -3.91 7.88 11.51
C ALA A 136 -4.18 9.04 12.47
N SER A 137 -3.80 10.24 12.06
CA SER A 137 -4.08 11.48 12.79
C SER A 137 -4.58 12.55 11.82
N ALA A 138 -5.03 13.69 12.35
CA ALA A 138 -5.45 14.83 11.54
C ALA A 138 -4.34 15.35 10.62
N ASP A 139 -3.08 15.19 11.03
CA ASP A 139 -1.90 15.68 10.31
C ASP A 139 -1.18 14.59 9.50
N GLY A 140 -1.79 13.43 9.35
CA GLY A 140 -1.22 12.29 8.64
C GLY A 140 -0.92 11.11 9.57
N TRP A 141 -0.11 10.17 9.09
CA TRP A 141 0.24 8.97 9.83
C TRP A 141 1.37 9.22 10.83
N ILE A 142 1.21 8.70 12.04
CA ILE A 142 2.25 8.70 13.07
C ILE A 142 2.83 7.29 13.14
N LEU A 143 4.14 7.16 12.93
CA LEU A 143 4.86 5.89 12.96
C LEU A 143 5.60 5.74 14.29
N THR A 144 5.42 4.59 14.94
CA THR A 144 6.05 4.26 16.21
C THR A 144 6.63 2.86 16.20
N HIS A 145 7.50 2.58 17.14
CA HIS A 145 7.79 1.22 17.56
C HIS A 145 6.55 0.58 18.19
N LYS A 146 6.52 -0.73 18.34
CA LYS A 146 5.39 -1.43 18.96
C LYS A 146 5.20 -1.06 20.44
N ASP A 147 6.26 -0.59 21.10
CA ASP A 147 6.17 -0.07 22.48
C ASP A 147 5.61 1.36 22.57
N GLY A 148 5.31 1.99 21.44
CA GLY A 148 4.76 3.33 21.36
C GLY A 148 5.79 4.46 21.24
N THR A 149 7.08 4.17 21.30
CA THR A 149 8.11 5.19 21.10
C THR A 149 8.19 5.62 19.64
N LEU A 150 8.43 6.90 19.40
CA LEU A 150 8.53 7.46 18.06
C LEU A 150 9.82 7.01 17.37
N TYR A 151 9.75 6.80 16.06
CA TYR A 151 10.97 6.69 15.25
C TYR A 151 11.64 8.05 15.15
N GLU A 152 12.96 8.08 15.23
CA GLU A 152 13.73 9.30 14.99
C GLU A 152 13.63 9.68 13.49
N SER A 153 13.46 10.97 13.28
CA SER A 153 13.35 11.53 11.93
C SER A 153 14.73 11.70 11.26
#